data_e0411ad10acc9e90400431c2cfbe3ff9
#
_entry.id   e0411ad10acc9e90400431c2cfbe3ff9
#
_cell.length_a   1.000
_cell.length_b   1.000
_cell.length_c   1.000
_cell.angle_alpha   90.00
_cell.angle_beta   90.00
_cell.angle_gamma   90.00
#
_symmetry.space_group_name_H-M   'P 1'
#
loop_
_entity.id
_entity.type
_entity.pdbx_description
1 polymer ?
#
loop_
_entity_poly.entity_id
_entity_poly.type
_entity_poly.pdbx_seq_one_letter_code
_entity_poly.pdbx_strand_id
1 'polypeptide(L)'
;YVPRVLSDYGYAEDAFRLITQPEFPGWGYWVKCGATTLWEHWNGCSSQNHIMYGDISAWMYQYLGGAEPGFETPGFKHFTLKPNFVPQLSHVKMSHDTPYGELRVEWRRDGKSVVCEIQIPDGCSAALVLPGKPVEKIGGHCTRTFEL
;
A
#
# COMPACT_ATOMS: atom_id res chain seq x y z
N TYR A 1 7.62 7.96 -8.94
CA TYR A 1 8.03 8.62 -7.66
C TYR A 1 6.99 9.59 -7.10
N VAL A 2 6.16 10.28 -7.92
CA VAL A 2 5.20 11.29 -7.43
C VAL A 2 4.25 10.74 -6.36
N PRO A 3 3.58 9.58 -6.53
CA PRO A 3 2.70 9.04 -5.49
C PRO A 3 3.43 8.78 -4.16
N ARG A 4 4.69 8.35 -4.20
CA ARG A 4 5.49 8.11 -2.98
C ARG A 4 5.77 9.42 -2.26
N VAL A 5 6.30 10.42 -2.97
CA VAL A 5 6.60 11.73 -2.38
C VAL A 5 5.34 12.34 -1.75
N LEU A 6 4.21 12.31 -2.44
CA LEU A 6 2.94 12.77 -1.88
C LEU A 6 2.62 12.04 -0.57
N SER A 7 2.74 10.72 -0.56
CA SER A 7 2.41 9.92 0.63
C SER A 7 3.38 10.13 1.79
N ASP A 8 4.68 10.29 1.52
CA ASP A 8 5.70 10.57 2.53
C ASP A 8 5.43 11.89 3.28
N TYR A 9 4.86 12.87 2.56
CA TYR A 9 4.49 14.18 3.13
C TYR A 9 3.04 14.24 3.62
N GLY A 10 2.33 13.11 3.73
CA GLY A 10 0.98 13.04 4.30
C GLY A 10 -0.16 13.23 3.30
N TYR A 11 0.13 13.28 2.00
CA TYR A 11 -0.84 13.47 0.92
C TYR A 11 -1.20 12.15 0.21
N ALA A 12 -1.37 11.06 0.97
CA ALA A 12 -1.69 9.74 0.42
C ALA A 12 -3.04 9.71 -0.32
N GLU A 13 -4.01 10.54 0.11
CA GLU A 13 -5.29 10.70 -0.59
C GLU A 13 -5.12 11.35 -1.97
N ASP A 14 -4.26 12.37 -2.08
CA ASP A 14 -3.97 13.01 -3.36
C ASP A 14 -3.20 12.05 -4.28
N ALA A 15 -2.29 11.26 -3.73
CA ALA A 15 -1.62 10.18 -4.45
C ALA A 15 -2.63 9.16 -4.99
N PHE A 16 -3.59 8.74 -4.18
CA PHE A 16 -4.65 7.83 -4.60
C PHE A 16 -5.52 8.42 -5.72
N ARG A 17 -5.93 9.69 -5.59
CA ARG A 17 -6.68 10.40 -6.64
C ARG A 17 -5.90 10.52 -7.94
N LEU A 18 -4.59 10.82 -7.87
CA LEU A 18 -3.71 10.87 -9.03
C LEU A 18 -3.66 9.53 -9.77
N ILE A 19 -3.57 8.43 -9.02
CA ILE A 19 -3.47 7.07 -9.57
C ILE A 19 -4.79 6.62 -10.23
N THR A 20 -5.91 6.94 -9.60
CA THR A 20 -7.23 6.40 -9.98
C THR A 20 -8.02 7.31 -10.93
N GLN A 21 -7.57 8.54 -11.17
CA GLN A 21 -8.26 9.46 -12.07
C GLN A 21 -8.38 8.88 -13.49
N PRO A 22 -9.58 8.94 -14.14
CA PRO A 22 -9.84 8.27 -15.41
C PRO A 22 -9.42 9.07 -16.65
N GLU A 23 -8.91 10.30 -16.46
CA GLU A 23 -8.54 11.16 -17.57
C GLU A 23 -7.06 11.00 -17.96
N PHE A 24 -6.75 11.35 -19.21
CA PHE A 24 -5.38 11.38 -19.71
C PHE A 24 -4.56 12.52 -19.08
N PRO A 25 -3.31 12.30 -18.69
CA PRO A 25 -2.57 11.03 -18.60
C PRO A 25 -2.77 10.37 -17.22
N GLY A 26 -2.84 9.04 -17.14
CA GLY A 26 -2.96 8.35 -15.85
C GLY A 26 -3.18 6.85 -15.95
N TRP A 27 -2.94 6.15 -14.86
CA TRP A 27 -3.20 4.71 -14.78
C TRP A 27 -4.69 4.39 -14.88
N GLY A 28 -5.57 5.18 -14.25
CA GLY A 28 -7.02 5.04 -14.39
C GLY A 28 -7.49 5.24 -15.83
N TYR A 29 -6.83 6.14 -16.59
CA TYR A 29 -7.07 6.28 -18.01
C TYR A 29 -6.73 4.99 -18.79
N TRP A 30 -5.60 4.34 -18.48
CA TRP A 30 -5.26 3.07 -19.10
C TRP A 30 -6.29 1.98 -18.84
N VAL A 31 -6.77 1.87 -17.59
CA VAL A 31 -7.85 0.93 -17.23
C VAL A 31 -9.11 1.23 -18.05
N LYS A 32 -9.49 2.50 -18.18
CA LYS A 32 -10.62 2.94 -19.02
C LYS A 32 -10.43 2.58 -20.51
N CYS A 33 -9.19 2.59 -21.00
CA CYS A 33 -8.84 2.16 -22.35
C CYS A 33 -8.75 0.63 -22.51
N GLY A 34 -8.99 -0.16 -21.47
CA GLY A 34 -8.93 -1.62 -21.49
C GLY A 34 -7.52 -2.19 -21.39
N ALA A 35 -6.55 -1.43 -20.90
CA ALA A 35 -5.19 -1.92 -20.66
C ALA A 35 -5.18 -3.04 -19.63
N THR A 36 -4.48 -4.12 -19.95
CA THR A 36 -4.24 -5.28 -19.06
C THR A 36 -2.79 -5.34 -18.57
N THR A 37 -1.96 -4.42 -19.05
CA THR A 37 -0.53 -4.31 -18.78
C THR A 37 -0.16 -2.85 -18.61
N LEU A 38 1.05 -2.57 -18.14
CA LEU A 38 1.61 -1.23 -18.07
C LEU A 38 2.16 -0.82 -19.43
N TRP A 39 1.84 0.37 -19.89
CA TRP A 39 2.30 0.92 -21.15
C TRP A 39 3.54 1.80 -20.96
N GLU A 40 4.35 1.91 -22.00
CA GLU A 40 5.51 2.80 -22.02
C GLU A 40 5.12 4.27 -22.15
N HIS A 41 4.10 4.55 -22.95
CA HIS A 41 3.55 5.89 -23.15
C HIS A 41 2.08 5.96 -22.73
N TRP A 42 1.68 7.09 -22.18
CA TRP A 42 0.30 7.29 -21.72
C TRP A 42 -0.76 7.07 -22.81
N ASN A 43 -0.42 7.35 -24.08
CA ASN A 43 -1.33 7.18 -25.20
C ASN A 43 -1.26 5.77 -25.85
N GLY A 44 -0.44 4.86 -25.33
CA GLY A 44 -0.32 3.50 -25.83
C GLY A 44 0.36 3.36 -27.21
N CYS A 45 1.03 4.39 -27.71
CA CYS A 45 1.62 4.39 -29.06
C CYS A 45 2.92 3.58 -29.21
N SER A 46 3.46 3.04 -28.12
CA SER A 46 4.70 2.26 -28.08
C SER A 46 4.46 0.90 -27.39
N SER A 47 5.45 0.38 -26.65
CA SER A 47 5.30 -0.89 -25.94
C SER A 47 4.13 -0.84 -24.95
N GLN A 48 3.26 -1.84 -25.02
CA GLN A 48 2.15 -2.03 -24.08
C GLN A 48 2.48 -3.08 -23.00
N ASN A 49 3.75 -3.42 -22.85
CA ASN A 49 4.25 -4.24 -21.75
C ASN A 49 5.59 -3.67 -21.27
N HIS A 50 5.52 -2.59 -20.49
CA HIS A 50 6.68 -1.82 -20.08
C HIS A 50 6.63 -1.45 -18.58
N ILE A 51 7.73 -1.69 -17.87
CA ILE A 51 7.77 -1.55 -16.41
C ILE A 51 7.91 -0.10 -15.91
N MET A 52 8.16 0.88 -16.78
CA MET A 52 8.51 2.25 -16.38
C MET A 52 7.56 2.89 -15.37
N TYR A 53 6.26 2.62 -15.49
CA TYR A 53 5.24 3.11 -14.55
C TYR A 53 4.80 2.07 -13.52
N GLY A 54 5.58 0.98 -13.33
CA GLY A 54 5.25 -0.13 -12.44
C GLY A 54 5.39 0.18 -10.95
N ASP A 55 5.97 1.30 -10.59
CA ASP A 55 6.12 1.77 -9.20
C ASP A 55 4.78 1.89 -8.44
N ILE A 56 3.67 1.99 -9.17
CA ILE A 56 2.32 2.02 -8.60
C ILE A 56 1.99 0.78 -7.77
N SER A 57 2.41 -0.42 -8.21
CA SER A 57 2.18 -1.65 -7.45
C SER A 57 2.93 -1.62 -6.12
N ALA A 58 4.20 -1.21 -6.14
CA ALA A 58 4.99 -1.06 -4.92
C ALA A 58 4.39 0.02 -4.00
N TRP A 59 3.85 1.12 -4.56
CA TRP A 59 3.15 2.13 -3.79
C TRP A 59 1.92 1.56 -3.06
N MET A 60 1.12 0.71 -3.72
CA MET A 60 -0.04 0.06 -3.08
C MET A 60 0.37 -0.78 -1.86
N TYR A 61 1.45 -1.56 -1.97
CA TYR A 61 1.99 -2.35 -0.87
C TYR A 61 2.53 -1.47 0.27
N GLN A 62 3.34 -0.47 -0.06
CA GLN A 62 4.03 0.36 0.93
C GLN A 62 3.11 1.37 1.61
N TYR A 63 2.13 1.91 0.90
CA TYR A 63 1.30 2.99 1.47
C TYR A 63 -0.11 2.56 1.80
N LEU A 64 -0.81 1.80 0.96
CA LEU A 64 -2.16 1.32 1.30
C LEU A 64 -2.11 0.14 2.27
N GLY A 65 -1.22 -0.82 2.03
CA GLY A 65 -0.92 -1.93 2.94
C GLY A 65 -0.04 -1.52 4.11
N GLY A 66 0.80 -0.51 3.90
CA GLY A 66 1.67 0.09 4.91
C GLY A 66 2.97 -0.65 5.18
N ALA A 67 3.32 -1.67 4.40
CA ALA A 67 4.50 -2.49 4.65
C ALA A 67 5.78 -1.85 4.08
N GLU A 68 6.63 -1.31 4.95
CA GLU A 68 7.89 -0.67 4.61
C GLU A 68 9.07 -1.47 5.16
N PRO A 69 9.93 -2.06 4.29
CA PRO A 69 11.07 -2.85 4.74
C PRO A 69 12.10 -1.99 5.48
N GLY A 70 12.69 -2.54 6.53
CA GLY A 70 13.82 -1.90 7.23
C GLY A 70 15.11 -1.98 6.43
N PHE A 71 15.90 -0.90 6.42
CA PHE A 71 17.21 -0.89 5.73
C PHE A 71 18.23 -1.82 6.39
N GLU A 72 18.23 -1.91 7.71
CA GLU A 72 19.20 -2.70 8.47
C GLU A 72 18.85 -4.19 8.51
N THR A 73 17.58 -4.51 8.28
CA THR A 73 17.06 -5.89 8.34
C THR A 73 16.22 -6.19 7.10
N PRO A 74 16.88 -6.47 5.95
CA PRO A 74 16.19 -6.71 4.69
C PRO A 74 15.27 -7.94 4.76
N GLY A 75 14.32 -8.02 3.84
CA GLY A 75 13.41 -9.16 3.72
C GLY A 75 12.27 -9.18 4.74
N PHE A 76 11.95 -8.06 5.40
CA PHE A 76 10.87 -7.95 6.38
C PHE A 76 11.11 -8.71 7.69
N LYS A 77 12.38 -8.89 8.11
CA LYS A 77 12.68 -9.45 9.43
C LYS A 77 12.20 -8.52 10.55
N HIS A 78 12.55 -7.24 10.43
CA HIS A 78 12.03 -6.15 11.25
C HIS A 78 11.69 -4.99 10.32
N PHE A 79 10.46 -4.51 10.37
CA PHE A 79 9.95 -3.54 9.41
C PHE A 79 8.96 -2.56 10.06
N THR A 80 8.57 -1.53 9.31
CA THR A 80 7.51 -0.62 9.71
C THR A 80 6.20 -1.02 9.03
N LEU A 81 5.10 -0.95 9.78
CA LEU A 81 3.75 -1.14 9.27
C LEU A 81 2.93 0.13 9.55
N LYS A 82 2.72 0.93 8.49
CA LYS A 82 2.05 2.23 8.54
C LYS A 82 1.02 2.36 7.41
N PRO A 83 -0.12 1.68 7.49
CA PRO A 83 -1.14 1.77 6.45
C PRO A 83 -1.79 3.16 6.39
N ASN A 84 -2.10 3.62 5.16
CA ASN A 84 -2.85 4.84 4.93
C ASN A 84 -4.32 4.50 4.61
N PHE A 85 -5.21 5.01 5.43
CA PHE A 85 -6.64 4.73 5.34
C PHE A 85 -7.35 5.78 4.48
N VAL A 86 -7.07 5.77 3.16
CA VAL A 86 -7.68 6.76 2.24
C VAL A 86 -9.21 6.63 2.22
N PRO A 87 -9.95 7.76 2.25
CA PRO A 87 -11.42 7.73 2.43
C PRO A 87 -12.16 7.03 1.29
N GLN A 88 -11.56 6.99 0.09
CA GLN A 88 -12.16 6.38 -1.10
C GLN A 88 -12.19 4.84 -1.06
N LEU A 89 -11.44 4.22 -0.14
CA LEU A 89 -11.41 2.77 0.02
C LEU A 89 -12.18 2.33 1.26
N SER A 90 -13.04 1.35 1.10
CA SER A 90 -13.72 0.67 2.21
C SER A 90 -12.86 -0.41 2.85
N HIS A 91 -11.93 -0.99 2.11
CA HIS A 91 -11.02 -2.04 2.58
C HIS A 91 -9.77 -2.15 1.71
N VAL A 92 -8.73 -2.73 2.27
CA VAL A 92 -7.53 -3.20 1.58
C VAL A 92 -7.19 -4.58 2.08
N LYS A 93 -6.76 -5.46 1.17
CA LYS A 93 -6.17 -6.76 1.46
C LYS A 93 -4.83 -6.83 0.77
N MET A 94 -3.80 -7.07 1.54
CA MET A 94 -2.43 -7.23 1.05
C MET A 94 -1.86 -8.54 1.56
N SER A 95 -1.20 -9.29 0.69
CA SER A 95 -0.32 -10.39 1.07
C SER A 95 1.01 -10.27 0.35
N HIS A 96 2.08 -10.64 1.03
CA HIS A 96 3.44 -10.60 0.48
C HIS A 96 4.25 -11.78 1.00
N ASP A 97 4.78 -12.57 0.08
CA ASP A 97 5.68 -13.68 0.41
C ASP A 97 7.06 -13.12 0.73
N THR A 98 7.44 -13.22 2.00
CA THR A 98 8.77 -12.84 2.47
C THR A 98 9.66 -14.08 2.60
N PRO A 99 11.01 -13.92 2.71
CA PRO A 99 11.89 -15.04 3.01
C PRO A 99 11.56 -15.79 4.31
N TYR A 100 10.75 -15.20 5.20
CA TYR A 100 10.37 -15.75 6.51
C TYR A 100 8.95 -16.31 6.53
N GLY A 101 8.19 -16.20 5.44
CA GLY A 101 6.80 -16.59 5.33
C GLY A 101 5.90 -15.45 4.88
N GLU A 102 4.61 -15.70 4.86
CA GLU A 102 3.62 -14.75 4.35
C GLU A 102 3.32 -13.63 5.36
N LEU A 103 3.47 -12.39 4.92
CA LEU A 103 2.96 -11.20 5.58
C LEU A 103 1.57 -10.88 5.04
N ARG A 104 0.58 -10.75 5.91
CA ARG A 104 -0.77 -10.27 5.54
C ARG A 104 -1.14 -9.03 6.32
N VAL A 105 -1.77 -8.11 5.61
CA VAL A 105 -2.41 -6.91 6.20
C VAL A 105 -3.76 -6.74 5.54
N GLU A 106 -4.80 -6.80 6.34
CA GLU A 106 -6.15 -6.50 5.90
C GLU A 106 -6.72 -5.39 6.78
N TRP A 107 -7.29 -4.38 6.18
CA TRP A 107 -8.06 -3.41 6.94
C TRP A 107 -9.40 -3.12 6.24
N ARG A 108 -10.40 -2.81 7.04
CA ARG A 108 -11.74 -2.44 6.58
C ARG A 108 -12.33 -1.35 7.45
N ARG A 109 -13.12 -0.49 6.82
CA ARG A 109 -13.92 0.51 7.52
C ARG A 109 -15.21 -0.11 8.05
N ASP A 110 -15.56 0.27 9.27
CA ASP A 110 -16.80 -0.08 9.93
C ASP A 110 -17.38 1.19 10.59
N GLY A 111 -18.20 1.92 9.84
CA GLY A 111 -18.64 3.25 10.25
C GLY A 111 -17.48 4.24 10.39
N LYS A 112 -17.27 4.75 11.61
CA LYS A 112 -16.16 5.64 11.97
C LYS A 112 -14.90 4.89 12.36
N SER A 113 -15.00 3.58 12.56
CA SER A 113 -13.89 2.74 12.99
C SER A 113 -13.19 2.09 11.81
N VAL A 114 -11.95 1.71 12.02
CA VAL A 114 -11.19 0.81 11.14
C VAL A 114 -10.80 -0.42 11.94
N VAL A 115 -11.01 -1.56 11.34
CA VAL A 115 -10.51 -2.86 11.84
C VAL A 115 -9.33 -3.27 10.98
N CYS A 116 -8.17 -3.48 11.61
CA CYS A 116 -6.94 -3.98 11.00
C CYS A 116 -6.66 -5.39 11.50
N GLU A 117 -6.53 -6.34 10.58
CA GLU A 117 -6.07 -7.70 10.85
C GLU A 117 -4.70 -7.89 10.23
N ILE A 118 -3.72 -8.30 11.04
CA ILE A 118 -2.32 -8.34 10.65
C ILE A 118 -1.76 -9.71 11.01
N GLN A 119 -1.08 -10.34 10.05
CA GLN A 119 -0.31 -11.56 10.25
C GLN A 119 1.13 -11.32 9.86
N ILE A 120 2.03 -11.47 10.81
CA ILE A 120 3.48 -11.34 10.64
C ILE A 120 4.10 -12.73 10.76
N PRO A 121 5.03 -13.11 9.86
CA PRO A 121 5.71 -14.40 9.92
C PRO A 121 6.43 -14.63 11.25
N ASP A 122 6.54 -15.89 11.67
CA ASP A 122 7.20 -16.26 12.91
C ASP A 122 8.65 -15.76 12.96
N GLY A 123 9.02 -15.24 14.13
CA GLY A 123 10.33 -14.66 14.38
C GLY A 123 10.60 -13.32 13.68
N CYS A 124 9.58 -12.73 13.03
CA CYS A 124 9.61 -11.35 12.50
C CYS A 124 8.84 -10.40 13.42
N SER A 125 9.06 -9.10 13.25
CA SER A 125 8.30 -8.08 13.98
C SER A 125 8.15 -6.79 13.18
N ALA A 126 7.08 -6.05 13.47
CA ALA A 126 6.85 -4.72 12.91
C ALA A 126 6.67 -3.65 13.97
N ALA A 127 7.10 -2.43 13.64
CA ALA A 127 6.68 -1.23 14.34
C ALA A 127 5.35 -0.77 13.72
N LEU A 128 4.23 -1.02 14.40
CA LEU A 128 2.90 -0.61 13.94
C LEU A 128 2.66 0.85 14.28
N VAL A 129 2.36 1.64 13.24
CA VAL A 129 2.06 3.08 13.34
C VAL A 129 0.62 3.32 12.89
N LEU A 130 -0.27 3.63 13.83
CA LEU A 130 -1.67 3.94 13.58
C LEU A 130 -1.98 5.40 13.92
N PRO A 131 -2.95 6.04 13.24
CA PRO A 131 -3.34 7.41 13.51
C PRO A 131 -3.72 7.65 14.99
N GLY A 132 -3.12 8.65 15.62
CA GLY A 132 -3.41 9.02 17.00
C GLY A 132 -3.03 7.98 18.06
N LYS A 133 -2.29 6.94 17.72
CA LYS A 133 -1.82 5.90 18.64
C LYS A 133 -0.30 5.94 18.80
N PRO A 134 0.22 5.56 19.98
CA PRO A 134 1.65 5.34 20.12
C PRO A 134 2.12 4.20 19.21
N VAL A 135 3.40 4.27 18.79
CA VAL A 135 4.02 3.19 18.01
C VAL A 135 4.08 1.92 18.87
N GLU A 136 3.60 0.82 18.29
CA GLU A 136 3.53 -0.47 18.97
C GLU A 136 4.42 -1.49 18.24
N LYS A 137 5.23 -2.25 18.98
CA LYS A 137 5.94 -3.41 18.42
C LYS A 137 5.01 -4.61 18.42
N ILE A 138 4.77 -5.18 17.24
CA ILE A 138 3.89 -6.33 17.03
C ILE A 138 4.62 -7.50 16.35
N GLY A 139 4.11 -8.71 16.54
CA GLY A 139 4.53 -9.95 15.85
C GLY A 139 3.39 -10.97 15.87
N GLY A 140 3.51 -12.00 15.02
CA GLY A 140 2.47 -13.01 14.88
C GLY A 140 1.16 -12.46 14.34
N HIS A 141 0.03 -12.99 14.82
CA HIS A 141 -1.31 -12.54 14.42
C HIS A 141 -1.88 -11.55 15.44
N CYS A 142 -2.38 -10.43 14.97
CA CYS A 142 -3.07 -9.46 15.84
C CYS A 142 -4.17 -8.70 15.10
N THR A 143 -5.16 -8.21 15.87
CA THR A 143 -6.23 -7.35 15.38
C THR A 143 -6.22 -6.04 16.15
N ARG A 144 -6.43 -4.93 15.46
CA ARG A 144 -6.58 -3.60 16.05
C ARG A 144 -7.84 -2.93 15.53
N THR A 145 -8.58 -2.30 16.42
CA THR A 145 -9.74 -1.46 16.10
C THR A 145 -9.53 -0.07 16.66
N PHE A 146 -9.77 0.96 15.86
CA PHE A 146 -9.60 2.36 16.26
C PHE A 146 -10.49 3.27 15.41
N GLU A 147 -10.72 4.48 15.87
CA GLU A 147 -11.43 5.53 15.14
C GLU A 147 -10.44 6.40 14.36
N LEU A 148 -10.86 6.85 13.16
CA LEU A 148 -10.12 7.79 12.29
C LEU A 148 -10.54 9.22 12.55
#